data_f43b4bbcb041438936bb04c9b33f7c68
#
_entry.id   f43b4bbcb041438936bb04c9b33f7c68
#
_cell.length_a   1.000
_cell.length_b   1.000
_cell.length_c   1.000
_cell.angle_alpha   90.00
_cell.angle_beta   90.00
_cell.angle_gamma   90.00
#
_symmetry.space_group_name_H-M   'P 1'
#
loop_
_entity.id
_entity.type
_entity.pdbx_description
1 polymer ?
#
loop_
_entity_poly.entity_id
_entity_poly.type
_entity_poly.pdbx_seq_one_letter_code
_entity_poly.pdbx_strand_id
1 'polypeptide(L)'
;MRKNKVDIITLGCSKNLVDSEQLMRQFVANGYTVEHDPHKINGEIVVVNTCGFIGDAQEESINMILELGEQKQKGRIGKLFVMGCLSERFLKDLEKELPEVDRFYGKFNWKELISDLGKSYHQELATDRVLTTPRHYAYVKIGEGCNRTCSYCSIPIITGAYQSRPMDEIVDEVRGLVAQGVKEFQMIAQDLTFYGLDRYKRCLLYTSPS
;
A
#
# COMPACT_ATOMS: atom_id res chain seq x y z
N MET A 1 5.73 -23.72 5.38
CA MET A 1 6.06 -22.73 4.33
C MET A 1 5.68 -23.29 2.97
N ARG A 2 4.95 -22.55 2.16
CA ARG A 2 4.57 -22.89 0.78
C ARG A 2 5.44 -22.11 -0.20
N LYS A 3 6.15 -22.81 -1.09
CA LYS A 3 6.98 -22.19 -2.14
C LYS A 3 6.12 -21.40 -3.12
N ASN A 4 6.66 -20.32 -3.65
CA ASN A 4 6.01 -19.40 -4.60
C ASN A 4 4.69 -18.81 -4.06
N LYS A 5 4.49 -18.76 -2.75
CA LYS A 5 3.35 -18.12 -2.12
C LYS A 5 3.80 -16.86 -1.39
N VAL A 6 3.03 -15.79 -1.58
CA VAL A 6 3.18 -14.51 -0.88
C VAL A 6 1.94 -14.26 -0.02
N ASP A 7 2.14 -14.04 1.25
CA ASP A 7 1.09 -13.58 2.17
C ASP A 7 1.28 -12.07 2.38
N ILE A 8 0.23 -11.29 2.12
CA ILE A 8 0.25 -9.83 2.31
C ILE A 8 -0.71 -9.47 3.43
N ILE A 9 -0.20 -8.80 4.45
CA ILE A 9 -0.96 -8.30 5.60
C ILE A 9 -1.05 -6.79 5.48
N THR A 10 -2.28 -6.26 5.50
CA THR A 10 -2.51 -4.83 5.35
C THR A 10 -3.09 -4.23 6.63
N LEU A 11 -2.29 -3.40 7.27
CA LEU A 11 -2.70 -2.63 8.45
C LEU A 11 -2.99 -1.19 8.06
N GLY A 12 -3.95 -0.57 8.76
CA GLY A 12 -4.24 0.85 8.62
C GLY A 12 -5.41 1.16 7.69
N CYS A 13 -5.22 1.99 6.67
CA CYS A 13 -6.31 2.65 5.95
C CYS A 13 -6.51 2.15 4.51
N SER A 14 -7.60 2.60 3.88
CA SER A 14 -7.92 2.30 2.48
C SER A 14 -6.81 2.65 1.48
N LYS A 15 -5.95 3.63 1.78
CA LYS A 15 -4.80 3.96 0.92
C LYS A 15 -3.74 2.86 0.96
N ASN A 16 -3.48 2.29 2.14
CA ASN A 16 -2.59 1.13 2.27
C ASN A 16 -3.16 -0.09 1.55
N LEU A 17 -4.50 -0.27 1.62
CA LEU A 17 -5.16 -1.37 0.91
C LEU A 17 -4.93 -1.27 -0.60
N VAL A 18 -5.11 -0.09 -1.20
CA VAL A 18 -4.84 0.12 -2.63
C VAL A 18 -3.38 -0.20 -2.98
N ASP A 19 -2.42 0.23 -2.16
CA ASP A 19 -1.00 -0.07 -2.39
C ASP A 19 -0.72 -1.59 -2.30
N SER A 20 -1.36 -2.29 -1.35
CA SER A 20 -1.28 -3.75 -1.24
C SER A 20 -1.89 -4.47 -2.45
N GLU A 21 -3.06 -4.04 -2.92
CA GLU A 21 -3.73 -4.62 -4.08
C GLU A 21 -2.91 -4.46 -5.37
N GLN A 22 -2.22 -3.32 -5.53
CA GLN A 22 -1.27 -3.10 -6.63
C GLN A 22 -0.05 -4.02 -6.52
N LEU A 23 0.51 -4.15 -5.32
CA LEU A 23 1.64 -5.06 -5.07
C LEU A 23 1.25 -6.52 -5.33
N MET A 24 0.06 -6.95 -4.89
CA MET A 24 -0.48 -8.28 -5.17
C MET A 24 -0.51 -8.56 -6.67
N ARG A 25 -0.95 -7.59 -7.48
CA ARG A 25 -1.00 -7.71 -8.93
C ARG A 25 0.38 -7.94 -9.54
N GLN A 26 1.40 -7.24 -9.03
CA GLN A 26 2.79 -7.43 -9.46
C GLN A 26 3.32 -8.82 -9.10
N PHE A 27 3.01 -9.33 -7.91
CA PHE A 27 3.38 -10.68 -7.52
C PHE A 27 2.71 -11.74 -8.40
N VAL A 28 1.41 -11.59 -8.67
CA VAL A 28 0.67 -12.50 -9.56
C VAL A 28 1.28 -12.51 -10.97
N ALA A 29 1.63 -11.33 -11.52
CA ALA A 29 2.28 -11.21 -12.82
C ALA A 29 3.65 -11.91 -12.88
N ASN A 30 4.34 -12.01 -11.74
CA ASN A 30 5.61 -12.72 -11.59
C ASN A 30 5.47 -14.19 -11.21
N GLY A 31 4.26 -14.76 -11.28
CA GLY A 31 4.02 -16.20 -11.09
C GLY A 31 3.87 -16.65 -9.63
N TYR A 32 3.67 -15.71 -8.69
CA TYR A 32 3.38 -16.06 -7.30
C TYR A 32 1.88 -16.30 -7.08
N THR A 33 1.55 -17.21 -6.18
CA THR A 33 0.22 -17.27 -5.56
C THR A 33 0.18 -16.28 -4.42
N VAL A 34 -0.82 -15.40 -4.39
CA VAL A 34 -0.92 -14.34 -3.37
C VAL A 34 -2.19 -14.54 -2.53
N GLU A 35 -2.07 -14.37 -1.23
CA GLU A 35 -3.18 -14.37 -0.28
C GLU A 35 -3.13 -13.08 0.56
N HIS A 36 -4.27 -12.41 0.68
CA HIS A 36 -4.43 -11.18 1.46
C HIS A 36 -5.04 -11.51 2.82
N ASP A 37 -4.44 -10.97 3.89
CA ASP A 37 -4.86 -11.16 5.29
C ASP A 37 -5.24 -12.62 5.61
N PRO A 38 -4.34 -13.61 5.33
CA PRO A 38 -4.67 -15.01 5.50
C PRO A 38 -4.87 -15.37 6.97
N HIS A 39 -5.86 -16.20 7.27
CA HIS A 39 -6.03 -16.78 8.62
C HIS A 39 -4.81 -17.56 9.11
N LYS A 40 -4.06 -18.15 8.18
CA LYS A 40 -2.83 -18.90 8.46
C LYS A 40 -1.71 -18.43 7.55
N ILE A 41 -0.76 -17.75 8.16
CA ILE A 41 0.45 -17.29 7.47
C ILE A 41 1.35 -18.51 7.23
N ASN A 42 1.65 -18.78 5.98
CA ASN A 42 2.49 -19.91 5.56
C ASN A 42 3.21 -19.68 4.22
N GLY A 43 3.18 -18.48 3.70
CA GLY A 43 3.89 -18.08 2.48
C GLY A 43 5.41 -18.18 2.63
N GLU A 44 6.09 -18.37 1.51
CA GLU A 44 7.55 -18.20 1.44
C GLU A 44 7.96 -16.77 1.70
N ILE A 45 7.15 -15.84 1.25
CA ILE A 45 7.33 -14.40 1.44
C ILE A 45 6.14 -13.88 2.21
N VAL A 46 6.40 -13.05 3.20
CA VAL A 46 5.38 -12.28 3.93
C VAL A 46 5.70 -10.81 3.78
N VAL A 47 4.71 -10.01 3.41
CA VAL A 47 4.80 -8.54 3.31
C VAL A 47 3.79 -7.92 4.25
N VAL A 48 4.27 -7.03 5.13
CA VAL A 48 3.40 -6.26 6.04
C VAL A 48 3.36 -4.81 5.56
N ASN A 49 2.19 -4.34 5.18
CA ASN A 49 1.93 -2.94 4.86
C ASN A 49 1.41 -2.23 6.12
N THR A 50 2.22 -1.34 6.67
CA THR A 50 2.10 -0.82 8.03
C THR A 50 1.48 0.57 8.10
N CYS A 51 0.84 0.89 9.22
CA CYS A 51 0.35 2.22 9.55
C CYS A 51 1.28 2.92 10.54
N GLY A 52 1.67 4.16 10.23
CA GLY A 52 2.56 4.99 11.06
C GLY A 52 1.90 6.29 11.57
N PHE A 53 0.55 6.41 11.45
CA PHE A 53 -0.13 7.67 11.69
C PHE A 53 -0.44 7.91 13.18
N ILE A 54 -1.15 7.01 13.85
CA ILE A 54 -1.54 7.11 15.26
C ILE A 54 -0.87 6.04 16.10
N GLY A 55 -0.74 6.30 17.41
CA GLY A 55 -0.01 5.43 18.35
C GLY A 55 -0.50 3.98 18.34
N ASP A 56 -1.81 3.76 18.47
CA ASP A 56 -2.40 2.41 18.50
C ASP A 56 -2.11 1.63 17.21
N ALA A 57 -2.19 2.28 16.05
CA ALA A 57 -1.89 1.64 14.77
C ALA A 57 -0.38 1.40 14.56
N GLN A 58 0.47 2.21 15.18
CA GLN A 58 1.92 1.96 15.22
C GLN A 58 2.22 0.73 16.08
N GLU A 59 1.61 0.63 17.26
CA GLU A 59 1.74 -0.51 18.18
C GLU A 59 1.25 -1.79 17.53
N GLU A 60 0.07 -1.78 16.90
CA GLU A 60 -0.45 -2.90 16.12
C GLU A 60 0.55 -3.36 15.05
N SER A 61 1.11 -2.40 14.31
CA SER A 61 2.09 -2.69 13.26
C SER A 61 3.37 -3.31 13.80
N ILE A 62 3.90 -2.79 14.90
CA ILE A 62 5.11 -3.32 15.55
C ILE A 62 4.85 -4.72 16.11
N ASN A 63 3.73 -4.93 16.79
CA ASN A 63 3.37 -6.24 17.36
C ASN A 63 3.23 -7.31 16.26
N MET A 64 2.61 -6.95 15.13
CA MET A 64 2.52 -7.85 13.97
C MET A 64 3.90 -8.22 13.42
N ILE A 65 4.81 -7.24 13.29
CA ILE A 65 6.17 -7.49 12.79
C ILE A 65 6.93 -8.40 13.75
N LEU A 66 6.83 -8.20 15.06
CA LEU A 66 7.48 -9.03 16.08
C LEU A 66 6.97 -10.47 16.02
N GLU A 67 5.63 -10.67 15.95
CA GLU A 67 5.04 -12.00 15.82
C GLU A 67 5.55 -12.74 14.56
N LEU A 68 5.62 -12.03 13.45
CA LEU A 68 6.11 -12.60 12.18
C LEU A 68 7.62 -12.86 12.23
N GLY A 69 8.39 -12.02 12.90
CA GLY A 69 9.81 -12.24 13.18
C GLY A 69 10.04 -13.56 13.92
N GLU A 70 9.25 -13.84 14.97
CA GLU A 70 9.29 -15.13 15.65
C GLU A 70 8.92 -16.31 14.74
N GLN A 71 7.92 -16.14 13.89
CA GLN A 71 7.52 -17.19 12.94
C GLN A 71 8.63 -17.47 11.92
N LYS A 72 9.34 -16.43 11.50
CA LYS A 72 10.52 -16.56 10.62
C LYS A 72 11.65 -17.31 11.31
N GLN A 73 12.00 -16.97 12.55
CA GLN A 73 13.01 -17.69 13.35
C GLN A 73 12.66 -19.18 13.54
N LYS A 74 11.36 -19.49 13.65
CA LYS A 74 10.85 -20.88 13.72
C LYS A 74 10.78 -21.58 12.34
N GLY A 75 11.25 -20.94 11.26
CA GLY A 75 11.27 -21.47 9.89
C GLY A 75 9.89 -21.65 9.25
N ARG A 76 8.86 -20.97 9.75
CA ARG A 76 7.50 -21.05 9.22
C ARG A 76 7.30 -20.17 8.00
N ILE A 77 8.04 -19.07 7.90
CA ILE A 77 8.11 -18.15 6.76
C ILE A 77 9.55 -17.99 6.31
N GLY A 78 9.78 -17.71 5.03
CA GLY A 78 11.13 -17.59 4.47
C GLY A 78 11.68 -16.19 4.51
N LYS A 79 10.93 -15.22 3.98
CA LYS A 79 11.30 -13.80 3.93
C LYS A 79 10.21 -12.95 4.53
N LEU A 80 10.61 -11.95 5.30
CA LEU A 80 9.73 -10.94 5.90
C LEU A 80 10.11 -9.56 5.39
N PHE A 81 9.19 -8.91 4.69
CA PHE A 81 9.32 -7.54 4.23
C PHE A 81 8.29 -6.63 4.89
N VAL A 82 8.68 -5.42 5.18
CA VAL A 82 7.81 -4.41 5.79
C VAL A 82 7.78 -3.17 4.92
N MET A 83 6.59 -2.63 4.67
CA MET A 83 6.41 -1.41 3.88
C MET A 83 5.36 -0.49 4.51
N GLY A 84 5.20 0.70 3.98
CA GLY A 84 4.12 1.61 4.33
C GLY A 84 4.52 2.78 5.22
N CYS A 85 3.52 3.36 5.89
CA CYS A 85 3.67 4.64 6.60
C CYS A 85 4.59 4.56 7.83
N LEU A 86 4.62 3.42 8.54
CA LEU A 86 5.50 3.25 9.69
C LEU A 86 6.95 3.21 9.24
N SER A 87 7.25 2.41 8.22
CA SER A 87 8.59 2.32 7.63
C SER A 87 9.07 3.65 7.06
N GLU A 88 8.18 4.40 6.36
CA GLU A 88 8.53 5.72 5.85
C GLU A 88 8.98 6.67 6.96
N ARG A 89 8.30 6.62 8.10
CA ARG A 89 8.52 7.56 9.21
C ARG A 89 9.70 7.20 10.09
N PHE A 90 9.93 5.91 10.35
CA PHE A 90 10.85 5.43 11.39
C PHE A 90 11.89 4.42 10.86
N LEU A 91 12.23 4.47 9.57
CA LEU A 91 13.07 3.48 8.89
C LEU A 91 14.32 3.11 9.71
N LYS A 92 15.11 4.11 10.13
CA LYS A 92 16.38 3.90 10.82
C LYS A 92 16.24 3.20 12.18
N ASP A 93 15.17 3.51 12.90
CA ASP A 93 14.91 2.91 14.22
C ASP A 93 14.41 1.48 14.04
N LEU A 94 13.54 1.25 13.06
CA LEU A 94 13.00 -0.08 12.76
C LEU A 94 14.09 -1.06 12.27
N GLU A 95 14.98 -0.62 11.40
CA GLU A 95 16.10 -1.45 10.92
C GLU A 95 17.03 -1.88 12.07
N LYS A 96 17.20 -1.04 13.08
CA LYS A 96 18.03 -1.33 14.23
C LYS A 96 17.35 -2.24 15.25
N GLU A 97 16.06 -2.01 15.50
CA GLU A 97 15.31 -2.69 16.57
C GLU A 97 14.65 -4.00 16.11
N LEU A 98 14.47 -4.20 14.80
CA LEU A 98 13.77 -5.36 14.21
C LEU A 98 14.66 -6.08 13.17
N PRO A 99 15.79 -6.68 13.59
CA PRO A 99 16.75 -7.32 12.69
C PRO A 99 16.21 -8.59 11.99
N GLU A 100 15.06 -9.12 12.42
CA GLU A 100 14.40 -10.27 11.80
C GLU A 100 13.78 -9.92 10.43
N VAL A 101 13.53 -8.64 10.17
CA VAL A 101 12.99 -8.17 8.89
C VAL A 101 14.11 -8.17 7.85
N ASP A 102 13.89 -8.79 6.69
CA ASP A 102 14.90 -8.84 5.63
C ASP A 102 15.13 -7.47 4.99
N ARG A 103 14.07 -6.69 4.80
CA ARG A 103 14.17 -5.30 4.32
C ARG A 103 12.91 -4.50 4.62
N PHE A 104 13.10 -3.22 4.88
CA PHE A 104 12.06 -2.22 5.00
C PHE A 104 11.96 -1.39 3.72
N TYR A 105 10.73 -1.07 3.32
CA TYR A 105 10.43 -0.17 2.21
C TYR A 105 9.55 0.95 2.74
N GLY A 106 9.81 2.16 2.29
CA GLY A 106 8.94 3.29 2.56
C GLY A 106 7.62 3.19 1.81
N LYS A 107 6.79 4.19 1.97
CA LYS A 107 5.49 4.26 1.30
C LYS A 107 5.61 4.36 -0.23
N PHE A 108 6.67 4.95 -0.73
CA PHE A 108 6.82 5.26 -2.15
C PHE A 108 7.75 4.31 -2.91
N ASN A 109 8.63 3.62 -2.21
CA ASN A 109 9.64 2.75 -2.83
C ASN A 109 9.33 1.24 -2.72
N TRP A 110 8.13 0.85 -2.31
CA TRP A 110 7.73 -0.55 -2.23
C TRP A 110 7.86 -1.32 -3.57
N LYS A 111 7.88 -0.60 -4.69
CA LYS A 111 8.11 -1.20 -6.03
C LYS A 111 9.48 -1.87 -6.14
N GLU A 112 10.46 -1.40 -5.38
CA GLU A 112 11.81 -1.98 -5.32
C GLU A 112 11.80 -3.41 -4.80
N LEU A 113 10.80 -3.77 -3.95
CA LEU A 113 10.64 -5.12 -3.42
C LEU A 113 10.59 -6.18 -4.53
N ILE A 114 9.92 -5.88 -5.63
CA ILE A 114 9.85 -6.79 -6.79
C ILE A 114 11.24 -6.99 -7.40
N SER A 115 12.01 -5.91 -7.57
CA SER A 115 13.37 -5.95 -8.10
C SER A 115 14.33 -6.69 -7.17
N ASP A 116 14.21 -6.51 -5.87
CA ASP A 116 15.03 -7.19 -4.85
C ASP A 116 14.80 -8.70 -4.79
N LEU A 117 13.64 -9.14 -5.25
CA LEU A 117 13.36 -10.56 -5.45
C LEU A 117 13.88 -11.10 -6.80
N GLY A 118 14.62 -10.29 -7.57
CA GLY A 118 15.09 -10.65 -8.91
C GLY A 118 13.97 -10.77 -9.94
N LYS A 119 12.86 -10.06 -9.74
CA LYS A 119 11.68 -10.06 -10.59
C LYS A 119 11.51 -8.72 -11.31
N SER A 120 10.71 -8.71 -12.37
CA SER A 120 10.44 -7.50 -13.15
C SER A 120 9.20 -6.77 -12.63
N TYR A 121 9.31 -5.46 -12.41
CA TYR A 121 8.14 -4.63 -12.18
C TYR A 121 7.44 -4.36 -13.52
N HIS A 122 6.17 -4.72 -13.61
CA HIS A 122 5.33 -4.57 -14.79
C HIS A 122 4.65 -3.19 -14.79
N GLN A 123 5.26 -2.21 -15.47
CA GLN A 123 4.74 -0.84 -15.51
C GLN A 123 3.36 -0.76 -16.18
N GLU A 124 3.07 -1.62 -17.15
CA GLU A 124 1.78 -1.73 -17.83
C GLU A 124 0.64 -2.15 -16.91
N LEU A 125 0.97 -2.74 -15.76
CA LEU A 125 -0.01 -3.14 -14.72
C LEU A 125 -0.02 -2.19 -13.53
N ALA A 126 0.57 -1.00 -13.64
CA ALA A 126 0.68 -0.07 -12.51
C ALA A 126 -0.67 0.42 -11.97
N THR A 127 -1.70 0.43 -12.80
CA THR A 127 -3.09 0.78 -12.42
C THR A 127 -4.00 -0.44 -12.23
N ASP A 128 -3.51 -1.65 -12.55
CA ASP A 128 -4.26 -2.88 -12.36
C ASP A 128 -4.06 -3.41 -10.93
N ARG A 129 -5.09 -4.02 -10.37
CA ARG A 129 -5.12 -4.47 -8.98
C ARG A 129 -5.81 -5.82 -8.80
N VAL A 130 -5.39 -6.56 -7.79
CA VAL A 130 -6.15 -7.69 -7.27
C VAL A 130 -7.07 -7.16 -6.18
N LEU A 131 -8.36 -7.03 -6.46
CA LEU A 131 -9.32 -6.48 -5.51
C LEU A 131 -9.52 -7.40 -4.31
N THR A 132 -9.48 -6.82 -3.13
CA THR A 132 -9.74 -7.47 -1.84
C THR A 132 -11.05 -7.01 -1.20
N THR A 133 -11.62 -5.93 -1.71
CA THR A 133 -12.94 -5.45 -1.33
C THR A 133 -14.06 -6.33 -1.91
N PRO A 134 -15.29 -6.27 -1.36
CA PRO A 134 -16.46 -6.85 -1.99
C PRO A 134 -16.62 -6.38 -3.45
N ARG A 135 -17.02 -7.27 -4.35
CA ARG A 135 -17.00 -7.06 -5.81
C ARG A 135 -17.74 -5.83 -6.33
N HIS A 136 -18.64 -5.26 -5.54
CA HIS A 136 -19.47 -4.14 -5.99
C HIS A 136 -18.80 -2.78 -5.82
N TYR A 137 -17.77 -2.64 -4.97
CA TYR A 137 -17.09 -1.36 -4.77
C TYR A 137 -15.56 -1.48 -4.75
N ALA A 138 -14.89 -0.37 -5.05
CA ALA A 138 -13.44 -0.24 -4.92
C ALA A 138 -13.04 1.17 -4.47
N TYR A 139 -11.92 1.26 -3.75
CA TYR A 139 -11.28 2.53 -3.47
C TYR A 139 -10.48 3.00 -4.68
N VAL A 140 -10.53 4.28 -5.00
CA VAL A 140 -9.71 4.91 -6.05
C VAL A 140 -8.90 6.04 -5.42
N LYS A 141 -7.59 5.85 -5.35
CA LYS A 141 -6.66 6.83 -4.78
C LYS A 141 -6.37 7.89 -5.83
N ILE A 142 -6.86 9.13 -5.62
CA ILE A 142 -6.74 10.23 -6.58
C ILE A 142 -5.57 11.18 -6.29
N GLY A 143 -4.94 11.06 -5.14
CA GLY A 143 -3.79 11.84 -4.76
C GLY A 143 -3.13 11.30 -3.50
N GLU A 144 -1.91 11.75 -3.24
CA GLU A 144 -1.10 11.39 -2.07
C GLU A 144 -0.48 12.66 -1.47
N GLY A 145 -0.20 12.62 -0.16
CA GLY A 145 0.35 13.78 0.55
C GLY A 145 -0.69 14.80 1.02
N CYS A 146 -0.23 15.81 1.74
CA CYS A 146 -1.11 16.86 2.26
C CYS A 146 -0.32 18.15 2.49
N ASN A 147 -0.87 19.30 2.04
CA ASN A 147 -0.28 20.62 2.23
C ASN A 147 -0.85 21.36 3.47
N ARG A 148 -1.73 20.71 4.27
CA ARG A 148 -2.24 21.31 5.50
C ARG A 148 -1.19 21.29 6.60
N THR A 149 -1.18 22.33 7.42
CA THR A 149 -0.22 22.53 8.53
C THR A 149 -0.87 22.28 9.90
N CYS A 150 -1.71 21.24 10.00
CA CYS A 150 -2.38 20.88 11.26
C CYS A 150 -1.32 20.46 12.29
N SER A 151 -1.32 21.10 13.47
CA SER A 151 -0.28 20.94 14.51
C SER A 151 -0.13 19.52 15.05
N TYR A 152 -1.17 18.71 14.99
CA TYR A 152 -1.22 17.33 15.49
C TYR A 152 -1.01 16.25 14.40
N CYS A 153 -0.87 16.66 13.15
CA CYS A 153 -0.93 15.71 12.03
C CYS A 153 0.47 15.39 11.48
N SER A 154 0.81 14.12 11.45
CA SER A 154 2.09 13.63 10.90
C SER A 154 2.05 13.33 9.39
N ILE A 155 0.91 13.49 8.72
CA ILE A 155 0.77 13.18 7.29
C ILE A 155 1.81 13.90 6.43
N PRO A 156 2.03 15.23 6.54
CA PRO A 156 3.04 15.91 5.71
C PRO A 156 4.46 15.38 5.92
N ILE A 157 4.77 14.86 7.11
CA ILE A 157 6.07 14.26 7.43
C ILE A 157 6.22 12.88 6.77
N ILE A 158 5.12 12.11 6.73
CA ILE A 158 5.11 10.74 6.18
C ILE A 158 5.00 10.75 4.66
N THR A 159 4.09 11.55 4.10
CA THR A 159 3.69 11.48 2.70
C THR A 159 4.10 12.70 1.87
N GLY A 160 4.68 13.71 2.53
CA GLY A 160 5.13 14.93 1.86
C GLY A 160 4.00 15.81 1.34
N ALA A 161 4.36 16.70 0.40
CA ALA A 161 3.43 17.60 -0.25
C ALA A 161 2.41 16.84 -1.10
N TYR A 162 1.21 17.43 -1.24
CA TYR A 162 0.14 16.84 -2.03
C TYR A 162 0.51 16.71 -3.52
N GLN A 163 0.27 15.53 -4.05
CA GLN A 163 0.46 15.20 -5.46
C GLN A 163 -0.81 14.55 -6.03
N SER A 164 -1.46 15.25 -6.95
CA SER A 164 -2.61 14.71 -7.69
C SER A 164 -2.17 13.67 -8.70
N ARG A 165 -2.87 12.54 -8.76
CA ARG A 165 -2.73 11.60 -9.88
C ARG A 165 -3.29 12.24 -11.16
N PRO A 166 -2.71 11.95 -12.33
CA PRO A 166 -3.27 12.35 -13.62
C PRO A 166 -4.71 11.84 -13.78
N MET A 167 -5.56 12.67 -14.38
CA MET A 167 -6.99 12.32 -14.56
C MET A 167 -7.16 11.13 -15.50
N ASP A 168 -6.38 11.06 -16.56
CA ASP A 168 -6.35 9.96 -17.52
C ASP A 168 -6.04 8.62 -16.84
N GLU A 169 -5.01 8.58 -15.98
CA GLU A 169 -4.68 7.36 -15.21
C GLU A 169 -5.82 6.93 -14.28
N ILE A 170 -6.52 7.89 -13.64
CA ILE A 170 -7.66 7.59 -12.77
C ILE A 170 -8.82 7.03 -13.60
N VAL A 171 -9.10 7.63 -14.75
CA VAL A 171 -10.18 7.19 -15.65
C VAL A 171 -9.87 5.79 -16.19
N ASP A 172 -8.63 5.51 -16.55
CA ASP A 172 -8.23 4.18 -17.06
C ASP A 172 -8.32 3.11 -15.96
N GLU A 173 -7.91 3.44 -14.72
CA GLU A 173 -8.12 2.57 -13.57
C GLU A 173 -9.59 2.28 -13.34
N VAL A 174 -10.44 3.30 -13.34
CA VAL A 174 -11.90 3.14 -13.16
C VAL A 174 -12.49 2.28 -14.27
N ARG A 175 -12.10 2.46 -15.53
CA ARG A 175 -12.53 1.60 -16.64
C ARG A 175 -12.17 0.13 -16.44
N GLY A 176 -10.93 -0.12 -15.98
CA GLY A 176 -10.47 -1.47 -15.65
C GLY A 176 -11.27 -2.11 -14.53
N LEU A 177 -11.61 -1.33 -13.49
CA LEU A 177 -12.43 -1.78 -12.37
C LEU A 177 -13.89 -2.05 -12.79
N VAL A 178 -14.47 -1.19 -13.65
CA VAL A 178 -15.80 -1.42 -14.23
C VAL A 178 -15.83 -2.73 -15.02
N ALA A 179 -14.80 -2.99 -15.82
CA ALA A 179 -14.69 -4.25 -16.56
C ALA A 179 -14.62 -5.49 -15.66
N GLN A 180 -14.11 -5.33 -14.41
CA GLN A 180 -14.12 -6.36 -13.38
C GLN A 180 -15.45 -6.48 -12.63
N GLY A 181 -16.43 -5.60 -12.91
CA GLY A 181 -17.78 -5.63 -12.34
C GLY A 181 -18.00 -4.68 -11.16
N VAL A 182 -17.06 -3.80 -10.85
CA VAL A 182 -17.22 -2.78 -9.81
C VAL A 182 -18.26 -1.75 -10.25
N LYS A 183 -19.15 -1.34 -9.33
CA LYS A 183 -20.27 -0.43 -9.59
C LYS A 183 -20.18 0.85 -8.74
N GLU A 184 -19.47 0.82 -7.63
CA GLU A 184 -19.31 1.93 -6.70
C GLU A 184 -17.82 2.25 -6.51
N PHE A 185 -17.49 3.53 -6.56
CA PHE A 185 -16.11 4.00 -6.40
C PHE A 185 -16.02 4.98 -5.25
N GLN A 186 -15.17 4.66 -4.27
CA GLN A 186 -14.86 5.56 -3.17
C GLN A 186 -13.54 6.27 -3.48
N MET A 187 -13.64 7.55 -3.87
CA MET A 187 -12.46 8.40 -4.10
C MET A 187 -11.76 8.69 -2.79
N ILE A 188 -10.46 8.42 -2.71
CA ILE A 188 -9.67 8.60 -1.49
C ILE A 188 -8.40 9.42 -1.73
N ALA A 189 -8.09 10.29 -0.77
CA ALA A 189 -6.85 11.03 -0.62
C ALA A 189 -6.68 11.46 0.85
N GLN A 190 -5.56 12.06 1.22
CA GLN A 190 -5.40 12.69 2.54
C GLN A 190 -6.21 13.99 2.64
N ASP A 191 -6.35 14.72 1.55
CA ASP A 191 -7.23 15.89 1.41
C ASP A 191 -7.81 15.91 -0.01
N LEU A 192 -9.06 15.49 -0.15
CA LEU A 192 -9.76 15.47 -1.45
C LEU A 192 -9.92 16.86 -2.05
N THR A 193 -10.04 17.89 -1.20
CA THR A 193 -10.26 19.28 -1.65
C THR A 193 -9.05 19.87 -2.38
N PHE A 194 -7.88 19.25 -2.28
CA PHE A 194 -6.66 19.65 -2.97
C PHE A 194 -6.52 19.09 -4.38
N TYR A 195 -7.35 18.10 -4.75
CA TYR A 195 -7.20 17.44 -6.05
C TYR A 195 -7.25 18.43 -7.21
N GLY A 196 -6.20 18.42 -8.01
CA GLY A 196 -6.05 19.22 -9.19
C GLY A 196 -5.35 20.56 -8.99
N LEU A 197 -5.21 21.07 -7.76
CA LEU A 197 -4.59 22.39 -7.49
C LEU A 197 -3.12 22.44 -7.93
N ASP A 198 -2.36 21.37 -7.67
CA ASP A 198 -0.95 21.27 -8.04
C ASP A 198 -0.76 21.13 -9.54
N ARG A 199 -1.56 20.31 -10.21
CA ARG A 199 -1.44 19.94 -11.62
C ARG A 199 -2.21 20.85 -12.58
N TYR A 200 -3.47 21.16 -12.25
CA TYR A 200 -4.43 21.87 -13.13
C TYR A 200 -4.72 23.30 -12.68
N LYS A 201 -4.09 23.77 -11.59
CA LYS A 201 -4.24 25.12 -11.00
C LYS A 201 -5.66 25.45 -10.53
N ARG A 202 -6.52 24.44 -10.42
CA ARG A 202 -7.88 24.56 -9.87
C ARG A 202 -8.29 23.24 -9.23
N CYS A 203 -9.16 23.30 -8.22
CA CYS A 203 -9.74 22.10 -7.64
C CYS A 203 -10.81 21.55 -8.59
N LEU A 204 -10.60 20.32 -9.09
CA LEU A 204 -11.52 19.71 -10.05
C LEU A 204 -12.78 19.13 -9.38
N LEU A 205 -12.74 18.80 -8.09
CA LEU A 205 -13.91 18.28 -7.39
C LEU A 205 -15.01 19.35 -7.20
N TYR A 206 -14.63 20.63 -7.07
CA TYR A 206 -15.60 21.72 -6.96
C TYR A 206 -16.11 22.22 -8.32
N THR A 207 -15.47 21.87 -9.39
CA THR A 207 -15.81 22.34 -10.75
C THR A 207 -16.50 21.28 -11.58
N SER A 208 -16.63 20.06 -11.07
CA SER A 208 -17.46 19.03 -11.73
C SER A 208 -18.93 19.37 -11.51
N PRO A 209 -19.76 19.44 -12.57
CA PRO A 209 -21.18 19.54 -12.38
C PRO A 209 -21.67 18.28 -11.66
N SER A 210 -22.36 18.49 -10.56
CA SER A 210 -23.06 17.44 -9.81
C SER A 210 -24.27 16.93 -10.59
#